data_e6a183ac41eacf417bd3ead33eddb12d
#
_entry.id   e6a183ac41eacf417bd3ead33eddb12d
#
_cell.length_a   1.000
_cell.length_b   1.000
_cell.length_c   1.000
_cell.angle_alpha   90.00
_cell.angle_beta   90.00
_cell.angle_gamma   90.00
#
_symmetry.space_group_name_H-M   'P 1'
#
loop_
_entity.id
_entity.type
_entity.pdbx_description
1 polymer ?
#
loop_
_entity_poly.entity_id
_entity_poly.type
_entity_poly.pdbx_seq_one_letter_code
_entity_poly.pdbx_strand_id
1 'polypeptide(L)'
;VTRGDTLGGVNLTLEITSPAPEILRVRTYHYKGEVVNTPSFELELNEALPLDVKDSEEEISIASGELTLVITKKSWSMTYYRNGEMITRSAGRDLALMKTDFKGLAYNYTDSEETYMRQMLSLSVGELVYGMGERFTPFVKNGQSVDIWNADGGTSTEQSYKNIPFYLTNKGYGVL
;
A
#
# COMPACT_ATOMS: atom_id res chain seq x y z
N VAL A 1 -20.75 11.71 -0.17
CA VAL A 1 -20.02 12.66 0.70
C VAL A 1 -20.84 13.93 0.76
N THR A 2 -21.34 14.27 1.93
CA THR A 2 -22.04 15.53 2.13
C THR A 2 -21.02 16.66 2.40
N ARG A 3 -21.45 17.91 2.20
CA ARG A 3 -20.58 19.07 2.43
C ARG A 3 -20.06 19.17 3.87
N GLY A 4 -20.76 18.56 4.83
CA GLY A 4 -20.36 18.49 6.24
C GLY A 4 -19.30 17.42 6.52
N ASP A 5 -19.21 16.39 5.69
CA ASP A 5 -18.28 15.25 5.90
C ASP A 5 -16.81 15.61 5.63
N THR A 6 -16.56 16.72 4.95
CA THR A 6 -15.22 17.16 4.56
C THR A 6 -14.68 18.29 5.45
N LEU A 7 -15.47 18.85 6.33
CA LEU A 7 -15.05 19.91 7.26
C LEU A 7 -14.12 19.32 8.33
N GLY A 8 -12.83 19.68 8.28
CA GLY A 8 -11.81 19.21 9.21
C GLY A 8 -11.28 17.80 8.94
N GLY A 9 -11.78 17.14 7.89
CA GLY A 9 -11.27 15.84 7.48
C GLY A 9 -10.08 15.95 6.52
N VAL A 10 -9.26 14.90 6.49
CA VAL A 10 -8.15 14.77 5.54
C VAL A 10 -8.67 14.28 4.20
N ASN A 11 -8.37 15.01 3.13
CA ASN A 11 -8.64 14.57 1.77
C ASN A 11 -7.45 13.78 1.25
N LEU A 12 -7.68 12.53 0.84
CA LEU A 12 -6.69 11.69 0.20
C LEU A 12 -6.93 11.65 -1.30
N THR A 13 -5.85 11.79 -2.07
CA THR A 13 -5.89 11.62 -3.52
C THR A 13 -5.35 10.23 -3.86
N LEU A 14 -6.08 9.50 -4.69
CA LEU A 14 -5.65 8.22 -5.24
C LEU A 14 -5.37 8.39 -6.74
N GLU A 15 -4.19 7.95 -7.15
CA GLU A 15 -3.79 7.85 -8.55
C GLU A 15 -3.60 6.36 -8.87
N ILE A 16 -4.36 5.86 -9.86
CA ILE A 16 -4.33 4.45 -10.23
C ILE A 16 -3.80 4.33 -11.64
N THR A 17 -2.74 3.56 -11.83
CA THR A 17 -2.08 3.32 -13.12
C THR A 17 -1.73 1.85 -13.28
N SER A 18 -1.46 1.43 -14.52
CA SER A 18 -0.95 0.10 -14.84
C SER A 18 0.44 0.22 -15.45
N PRO A 19 1.51 -0.04 -14.71
CA PRO A 19 2.88 0.03 -15.26
C PRO A 19 3.24 -1.18 -16.13
N ALA A 20 2.53 -2.30 -15.99
CA ALA A 20 2.66 -3.51 -16.79
C ALA A 20 1.33 -4.27 -16.80
N PRO A 21 1.12 -5.22 -17.74
CA PRO A 21 -0.08 -6.07 -17.72
C PRO A 21 -0.26 -6.76 -16.37
N GLU A 22 -1.50 -6.82 -15.89
CA GLU A 22 -1.87 -7.46 -14.61
C GLU A 22 -1.24 -6.82 -13.37
N ILE A 23 -0.77 -5.57 -13.49
CA ILE A 23 -0.29 -4.78 -12.36
C ILE A 23 -1.12 -3.52 -12.23
N LEU A 24 -1.65 -3.29 -11.06
CA LEU A 24 -2.31 -2.03 -10.68
C LEU A 24 -1.48 -1.33 -9.62
N ARG A 25 -0.98 -0.14 -9.94
CA ARG A 25 -0.29 0.73 -8.99
C ARG A 25 -1.28 1.73 -8.42
N VAL A 26 -1.46 1.70 -7.12
CA VAL A 26 -2.29 2.66 -6.37
C VAL A 26 -1.36 3.56 -5.57
N ARG A 27 -1.31 4.83 -5.94
CA ARG A 27 -0.58 5.86 -5.20
C ARG A 27 -1.56 6.69 -4.40
N THR A 28 -1.29 6.80 -3.10
CA THR A 28 -2.13 7.59 -2.21
C THR A 28 -1.29 8.70 -1.58
N TYR A 29 -1.80 9.91 -1.64
CA TYR A 29 -1.16 11.05 -1.01
C TYR A 29 -2.20 12.04 -0.47
N HIS A 30 -1.84 12.70 0.63
CA HIS A 30 -2.63 13.76 1.24
C HIS A 30 -2.34 15.10 0.57
N TYR A 31 -1.05 15.39 0.40
CA TYR A 31 -0.60 16.64 -0.17
C TYR A 31 0.60 16.38 -1.09
N LYS A 32 0.53 16.89 -2.32
CA LYS A 32 1.58 16.65 -3.30
C LYS A 32 2.78 17.56 -3.11
N GLY A 33 2.61 18.70 -2.44
CA GLY A 33 3.67 19.64 -2.08
C GLY A 33 4.62 20.01 -3.19
N GLU A 34 5.74 20.60 -2.82
CA GLU A 34 6.89 20.78 -3.70
C GLU A 34 7.60 19.45 -3.90
N VAL A 35 7.96 19.12 -5.13
CA VAL A 35 8.67 17.89 -5.46
C VAL A 35 10.06 17.95 -4.83
N VAL A 36 10.28 17.16 -3.78
CA VAL A 36 11.62 16.92 -3.25
C VAL A 36 12.41 16.19 -4.32
N ASN A 37 13.59 16.69 -4.68
CA ASN A 37 14.51 16.02 -5.56
C ASN A 37 14.96 14.69 -4.91
N THR A 38 14.26 13.63 -5.23
CA THR A 38 14.68 12.27 -4.87
C THR A 38 15.65 11.74 -5.92
N PRO A 39 16.52 10.78 -5.57
CA PRO A 39 17.33 10.10 -6.57
C PRO A 39 16.45 9.57 -7.69
N SER A 40 16.81 9.88 -8.94
CA SER A 40 16.14 9.33 -10.12
C SER A 40 17.01 8.21 -10.69
N PHE A 41 16.36 7.09 -11.03
CA PHE A 41 16.99 5.97 -11.69
C PHE A 41 16.33 5.80 -13.06
N GLU A 42 17.12 5.44 -14.07
CA GLU A 42 16.55 4.92 -15.30
C GLU A 42 15.81 3.62 -14.97
N LEU A 43 14.51 3.65 -15.13
CA LEU A 43 13.67 2.46 -15.01
C LEU A 43 13.15 2.14 -16.39
N GLU A 44 13.35 0.91 -16.85
CA GLU A 44 12.71 0.37 -18.05
C GLU A 44 11.21 0.16 -17.76
N LEU A 45 10.53 1.26 -17.43
CA LEU A 45 9.08 1.26 -17.27
C LEU A 45 8.46 1.64 -18.60
N ASN A 46 7.54 0.81 -19.05
CA ASN A 46 6.64 1.18 -20.14
C ASN A 46 5.83 2.43 -19.74
N GLU A 47 5.45 3.24 -20.71
CA GLU A 47 4.38 4.22 -20.51
C GLU A 47 3.19 3.49 -19.87
N ALA A 48 2.47 4.19 -18.98
CA ALA A 48 1.33 3.60 -18.31
C ALA A 48 0.37 2.97 -19.33
N LEU A 49 0.10 1.68 -19.17
CA LEU A 49 -0.80 0.96 -20.05
C LEU A 49 -2.24 1.48 -19.88
N PRO A 50 -3.05 1.44 -20.95
CA PRO A 50 -4.46 1.81 -20.84
C PRO A 50 -5.18 0.89 -19.88
N LEU A 51 -6.05 1.50 -19.04
CA LEU A 51 -6.92 0.81 -18.12
C LEU A 51 -8.34 0.74 -18.68
N ASP A 52 -9.02 -0.39 -18.50
CA ASP A 52 -10.48 -0.46 -18.72
C ASP A 52 -11.18 0.08 -17.46
N VAL A 53 -11.80 1.25 -17.60
CA VAL A 53 -12.45 1.94 -16.48
C VAL A 53 -13.95 2.02 -16.72
N LYS A 54 -14.73 1.49 -15.78
CA LYS A 54 -16.19 1.59 -15.75
C LYS A 54 -16.59 2.34 -14.48
N ASP A 55 -17.25 3.45 -14.65
CA ASP A 55 -17.73 4.31 -13.56
C ASP A 55 -19.26 4.29 -13.52
N SER A 56 -19.81 3.93 -12.35
CA SER A 56 -21.24 3.94 -12.06
C SER A 56 -21.53 4.82 -10.84
N GLU A 57 -22.78 4.98 -10.48
CA GLU A 57 -23.18 5.73 -9.27
C GLU A 57 -22.63 5.06 -7.99
N GLU A 58 -22.56 3.75 -7.95
CA GLU A 58 -22.21 2.97 -6.77
C GLU A 58 -20.74 2.62 -6.67
N GLU A 59 -20.06 2.36 -7.80
CA GLU A 59 -18.70 1.85 -7.83
C GLU A 59 -17.91 2.31 -9.07
N ILE A 60 -16.59 2.20 -8.96
CA ILE A 60 -15.66 2.33 -10.07
C ILE A 60 -14.93 0.99 -10.20
N SER A 61 -14.98 0.39 -11.39
CA SER A 61 -14.22 -0.80 -11.75
C SER A 61 -13.08 -0.43 -12.68
N ILE A 62 -11.86 -0.87 -12.34
CA ILE A 62 -10.63 -0.55 -13.06
C ILE A 62 -9.89 -1.86 -13.35
N ALA A 63 -9.72 -2.22 -14.61
CA ALA A 63 -9.09 -3.47 -14.99
C ALA A 63 -7.77 -3.28 -15.75
N SER A 64 -6.81 -4.16 -15.48
CA SER A 64 -5.56 -4.37 -16.21
C SER A 64 -5.38 -5.88 -16.42
N GLY A 65 -5.72 -6.37 -17.61
CA GLY A 65 -5.75 -7.81 -17.89
C GLY A 65 -6.74 -8.56 -17.00
N GLU A 66 -6.28 -9.59 -16.34
CA GLU A 66 -7.10 -10.42 -15.41
C GLU A 66 -7.31 -9.76 -14.03
N LEU A 67 -6.53 -8.71 -13.71
CA LEU A 67 -6.62 -8.01 -12.43
C LEU A 67 -7.62 -6.87 -12.51
N THR A 68 -8.60 -6.86 -11.61
CA THR A 68 -9.62 -5.82 -11.51
C THR A 68 -9.66 -5.26 -10.09
N LEU A 69 -9.63 -3.93 -9.98
CA LEU A 69 -9.90 -3.19 -8.76
C LEU A 69 -11.32 -2.63 -8.82
N VAL A 70 -12.14 -2.95 -7.84
CA VAL A 70 -13.46 -2.35 -7.65
C VAL A 70 -13.44 -1.44 -6.43
N ILE A 71 -13.78 -0.17 -6.63
CA ILE A 71 -13.88 0.84 -5.58
C ILE A 71 -15.35 1.13 -5.33
N THR A 72 -15.86 0.75 -4.16
CA THR A 72 -17.23 1.05 -3.75
C THR A 72 -17.29 2.47 -3.19
N LYS A 73 -18.18 3.33 -3.73
CA LYS A 73 -18.23 4.77 -3.41
C LYS A 73 -18.88 5.05 -2.04
N LYS A 74 -20.04 4.48 -1.77
CA LYS A 74 -20.84 4.78 -0.58
C LYS A 74 -20.22 4.30 0.73
N SER A 75 -19.74 3.07 0.75
CA SER A 75 -19.15 2.43 1.94
C SER A 75 -17.64 2.29 1.81
N TRP A 76 -17.01 3.10 1.02
CA TRP A 76 -15.60 3.10 0.66
C TRP A 76 -14.90 1.76 0.90
N SER A 77 -14.61 1.05 -0.16
CA SER A 77 -13.73 -0.11 -0.13
C SER A 77 -13.02 -0.27 -1.47
N MET A 78 -11.86 -0.87 -1.43
CA MET A 78 -11.05 -1.25 -2.59
C MET A 78 -10.94 -2.76 -2.57
N THR A 79 -11.56 -3.44 -3.51
CA THR A 79 -11.56 -4.91 -3.59
C THR A 79 -10.86 -5.34 -4.88
N TYR A 80 -9.88 -6.22 -4.74
CA TYR A 80 -9.10 -6.71 -5.86
C TYR A 80 -9.57 -8.11 -6.25
N TYR A 81 -9.75 -8.32 -7.54
CA TYR A 81 -10.19 -9.56 -8.14
C TYR A 81 -9.20 -10.02 -9.20
N ARG A 82 -9.02 -11.33 -9.33
CA ARG A 82 -8.37 -11.97 -10.47
C ARG A 82 -9.34 -12.95 -11.09
N ASN A 83 -9.66 -12.77 -12.38
CA ASN A 83 -10.65 -13.60 -13.08
C ASN A 83 -12.00 -13.70 -12.35
N GLY A 84 -12.44 -12.61 -11.69
CA GLY A 84 -13.69 -12.57 -10.93
C GLY A 84 -13.62 -13.18 -9.53
N GLU A 85 -12.51 -13.77 -9.13
CA GLU A 85 -12.27 -14.24 -7.77
C GLU A 85 -11.59 -13.16 -6.92
N MET A 86 -12.16 -12.87 -5.74
CA MET A 86 -11.57 -11.90 -4.82
C MET A 86 -10.25 -12.42 -4.26
N ILE A 87 -9.19 -11.63 -4.39
CA ILE A 87 -7.86 -11.95 -3.87
C ILE A 87 -7.52 -11.20 -2.60
N THR A 88 -7.88 -9.93 -2.50
CA THR A 88 -7.68 -9.13 -1.28
C THR A 88 -8.60 -7.92 -1.27
N ARG A 89 -8.72 -7.27 -0.12
CA ARG A 89 -9.58 -6.11 0.07
C ARG A 89 -8.98 -5.13 1.09
N SER A 90 -9.22 -3.85 0.84
CA SER A 90 -9.01 -2.76 1.79
C SER A 90 -10.36 -2.07 1.99
N ALA A 91 -10.87 -2.03 3.20
CA ALA A 91 -12.21 -1.52 3.50
C ALA A 91 -12.16 -0.28 4.39
N GLY A 92 -13.21 0.45 4.44
CA GLY A 92 -13.52 1.53 5.34
C GLY A 92 -12.33 2.38 5.83
N ARG A 93 -11.73 2.00 6.94
CA ARG A 93 -10.65 2.74 7.60
C ARG A 93 -9.25 2.18 7.34
N ASP A 94 -9.12 1.25 6.42
CA ASP A 94 -7.83 0.58 6.13
C ASP A 94 -6.85 1.50 5.41
N LEU A 95 -7.35 2.46 4.64
CA LEU A 95 -6.57 3.54 4.06
C LEU A 95 -6.73 4.79 4.92
N ALA A 96 -5.64 5.28 5.51
CA ALA A 96 -5.69 6.43 6.40
C ALA A 96 -4.38 7.21 6.46
N LEU A 97 -4.48 8.53 6.64
CA LEU A 97 -3.40 9.34 7.15
C LEU A 97 -3.37 9.21 8.68
N MET A 98 -2.27 8.70 9.20
CA MET A 98 -2.04 8.55 10.63
C MET A 98 -1.17 9.70 11.11
N LYS A 99 -1.57 10.31 12.21
CA LYS A 99 -0.76 11.27 12.94
C LYS A 99 -0.32 10.62 14.23
N THR A 100 0.97 10.65 14.48
CA THR A 100 1.52 10.10 15.72
C THR A 100 2.02 11.24 16.59
N ASP A 101 1.48 11.36 17.77
CA ASP A 101 1.98 12.25 18.81
C ASP A 101 2.77 11.41 19.82
N PHE A 102 4.06 11.25 19.59
CA PHE A 102 4.96 10.53 20.50
C PHE A 102 5.39 11.41 21.68
N LYS A 103 4.47 12.06 22.35
CA LYS A 103 4.75 12.72 23.62
C LYS A 103 4.92 11.66 24.70
N GLY A 104 6.15 11.21 24.90
CA GLY A 104 6.41 10.38 26.08
C GLY A 104 7.46 9.30 26.03
N LEU A 105 8.10 9.03 24.90
CA LEU A 105 9.25 8.12 24.88
C LEU A 105 10.56 8.91 24.81
N ALA A 106 11.25 8.96 25.92
CA ALA A 106 12.27 9.92 26.31
C ALA A 106 13.65 9.74 25.66
N TYR A 107 13.81 9.59 24.37
CA TYR A 107 15.18 9.55 23.86
C TYR A 107 15.55 10.49 22.70
N ASN A 108 14.67 11.09 21.99
CA ASN A 108 14.97 12.19 21.07
C ASN A 108 13.67 12.91 20.76
N TYR A 109 13.31 13.77 21.65
CA TYR A 109 12.12 14.59 21.55
C TYR A 109 12.32 15.63 20.43
N THR A 110 11.74 15.40 19.28
CA THR A 110 11.42 16.47 18.36
C THR A 110 9.92 16.72 18.49
N ASP A 111 9.53 17.98 18.75
CA ASP A 111 8.12 18.41 18.82
C ASP A 111 7.39 18.31 17.45
N SER A 112 7.91 17.52 16.52
CA SER A 112 7.35 17.36 15.19
C SER A 112 6.29 16.27 15.18
N GLU A 113 5.07 16.65 14.82
CA GLU A 113 4.00 15.73 14.48
C GLU A 113 4.42 14.93 13.24
N GLU A 114 4.68 13.65 13.41
CA GLU A 114 4.98 12.77 12.27
C GLU A 114 3.68 12.23 11.67
N THR A 115 3.63 12.20 10.36
CA THR A 115 2.49 11.68 9.62
C THR A 115 2.89 10.49 8.76
N TYR A 116 2.02 9.47 8.75
CA TYR A 116 2.23 8.22 8.00
C TYR A 116 0.99 7.92 7.16
N MET A 117 1.21 7.40 5.97
CA MET A 117 0.13 6.81 5.18
C MET A 117 0.03 5.33 5.51
N ARG A 118 -1.14 4.89 5.95
CA ARG A 118 -1.44 3.48 6.24
C ARG A 118 -2.33 2.90 5.16
N GLN A 119 -1.95 1.72 4.68
CA GLN A 119 -2.79 0.87 3.83
C GLN A 119 -2.85 -0.53 4.46
N MET A 120 -4.05 -1.05 4.68
CA MET A 120 -4.25 -2.42 5.15
C MET A 120 -4.91 -3.23 4.04
N LEU A 121 -4.44 -4.46 3.86
CA LEU A 121 -5.00 -5.45 2.94
C LEU A 121 -5.42 -6.69 3.73
N SER A 122 -6.59 -7.23 3.42
CA SER A 122 -7.09 -8.43 4.09
C SER A 122 -6.33 -9.67 3.63
N LEU A 123 -6.06 -10.57 4.56
CA LEU A 123 -5.61 -11.93 4.26
C LEU A 123 -6.77 -12.90 4.46
N SER A 124 -6.91 -13.88 3.58
CA SER A 124 -7.88 -14.95 3.71
C SER A 124 -7.42 -16.02 4.70
N VAL A 125 -8.34 -16.90 5.11
CA VAL A 125 -7.99 -18.01 6.02
C VAL A 125 -6.95 -18.92 5.34
N GLY A 126 -5.87 -19.21 6.06
CA GLY A 126 -4.77 -20.04 5.56
C GLY A 126 -3.86 -19.34 4.55
N GLU A 127 -4.03 -18.05 4.35
CA GLU A 127 -3.15 -17.26 3.50
C GLU A 127 -1.84 -16.94 4.21
N LEU A 128 -0.72 -17.24 3.54
CA LEU A 128 0.62 -17.06 4.04
C LEU A 128 1.36 -16.00 3.21
N VAL A 129 2.15 -15.20 3.90
CA VAL A 129 2.93 -14.10 3.33
C VAL A 129 4.42 -14.43 3.38
N TYR A 130 5.13 -14.18 2.27
CA TYR A 130 6.56 -14.45 2.10
C TYR A 130 7.26 -13.25 1.46
N GLY A 131 8.57 -13.12 1.65
CA GLY A 131 9.38 -12.09 0.99
C GLY A 131 9.95 -11.06 1.96
N MET A 132 9.90 -9.78 1.60
CA MET A 132 10.45 -8.62 2.32
C MET A 132 12.00 -8.57 2.31
N GLY A 133 12.64 -9.17 1.32
CA GLY A 133 14.10 -9.21 1.17
C GLY A 133 14.79 -10.34 1.93
N GLU A 134 16.10 -10.25 2.07
CA GLU A 134 16.91 -11.23 2.82
C GLU A 134 16.84 -10.92 4.31
N ARG A 135 16.25 -11.85 5.08
CA ARG A 135 16.03 -11.66 6.53
C ARG A 135 16.33 -12.90 7.32
N PHE A 136 16.83 -12.71 8.54
CA PHE A 136 17.11 -13.77 9.50
C PHE A 136 15.88 -14.18 10.33
N THR A 137 14.74 -13.54 10.12
CA THR A 137 13.48 -13.87 10.77
C THR A 137 12.76 -15.05 10.07
N PRO A 138 11.73 -15.65 10.67
CA PRO A 138 11.01 -16.77 10.07
C PRO A 138 10.57 -16.50 8.62
N PHE A 139 10.56 -17.53 7.80
CA PHE A 139 10.25 -17.43 6.37
C PHE A 139 8.82 -16.94 6.12
N VAL A 140 7.84 -17.46 6.87
CA VAL A 140 6.44 -16.98 6.86
C VAL A 140 6.37 -15.68 7.66
N LYS A 141 5.83 -14.63 7.05
CA LYS A 141 5.80 -13.28 7.62
C LYS A 141 4.51 -12.94 8.37
N ASN A 142 3.53 -13.83 8.38
CA ASN A 142 2.29 -13.62 9.13
C ASN A 142 2.59 -13.34 10.62
N GLY A 143 1.99 -12.29 11.17
CA GLY A 143 2.17 -11.90 12.57
C GLY A 143 3.51 -11.24 12.89
N GLN A 144 4.35 -10.93 11.89
CA GLN A 144 5.61 -10.22 12.06
C GLN A 144 5.47 -8.75 11.67
N SER A 145 6.21 -7.88 12.37
CA SER A 145 6.51 -6.54 11.88
C SER A 145 7.84 -6.59 11.12
N VAL A 146 7.89 -5.95 9.97
CA VAL A 146 9.07 -5.93 9.11
C VAL A 146 9.38 -4.50 8.73
N ASP A 147 10.46 -3.95 9.27
CA ASP A 147 10.94 -2.63 8.90
C ASP A 147 11.73 -2.70 7.59
N ILE A 148 11.32 -1.90 6.61
CA ILE A 148 12.00 -1.78 5.33
C ILE A 148 13.00 -0.62 5.42
N TRP A 149 14.13 -0.91 6.04
CA TRP A 149 15.23 0.02 6.24
C TRP A 149 16.55 -0.73 6.13
N ASN A 150 17.42 -0.32 5.20
CA ASN A 150 18.73 -0.95 5.02
C ASN A 150 19.66 -0.52 6.15
N ALA A 151 20.03 -1.48 6.97
CA ALA A 151 21.01 -1.30 8.04
C ALA A 151 21.93 -2.51 8.06
N ASP A 152 23.19 -2.30 8.45
CA ASP A 152 24.13 -3.41 8.61
C ASP A 152 23.65 -4.31 9.76
N GLY A 153 23.35 -5.54 9.42
CA GLY A 153 22.75 -6.52 10.32
C GLY A 153 23.66 -7.70 10.56
N GLY A 154 23.68 -8.15 11.81
CA GLY A 154 24.27 -9.44 12.17
C GLY A 154 23.23 -10.56 12.17
N THR A 155 23.67 -11.80 12.24
CA THR A 155 22.80 -12.99 12.26
C THR A 155 21.93 -13.10 13.51
N SER A 156 22.19 -12.30 14.53
CA SER A 156 21.46 -12.30 15.82
C SER A 156 20.38 -11.21 15.92
N THR A 157 20.16 -10.42 14.88
CA THR A 157 19.17 -9.36 14.84
C THR A 157 18.27 -9.49 13.62
N GLU A 158 17.13 -8.80 13.63
CA GLU A 158 16.20 -8.69 12.49
C GLU A 158 16.64 -7.65 11.44
N GLN A 159 17.70 -6.89 11.72
CA GLN A 159 18.25 -5.91 10.79
C GLN A 159 18.72 -6.58 9.51
N SER A 160 18.54 -5.89 8.40
CA SER A 160 18.94 -6.38 7.08
C SER A 160 19.43 -5.24 6.21
N TYR A 161 20.46 -5.50 5.42
CA TYR A 161 20.95 -4.58 4.40
C TYR A 161 20.36 -4.83 3.01
N LYS A 162 19.55 -5.89 2.84
CA LYS A 162 18.84 -6.20 1.59
C LYS A 162 17.33 -6.26 1.82
N ASN A 163 16.73 -5.11 2.04
CA ASN A 163 15.30 -4.98 2.19
C ASN A 163 14.65 -4.77 0.82
N ILE A 164 13.57 -5.51 0.56
CA ILE A 164 12.74 -5.35 -0.64
C ILE A 164 11.30 -5.21 -0.15
N PRO A 165 10.62 -4.08 -0.39
CA PRO A 165 9.24 -3.87 0.07
C PRO A 165 8.23 -4.65 -0.78
N PHE A 166 8.51 -5.92 -1.01
CA PHE A 166 7.69 -6.80 -1.83
C PHE A 166 7.40 -8.11 -1.09
N TYR A 167 6.15 -8.50 -1.10
CA TYR A 167 5.74 -9.80 -0.60
C TYR A 167 4.92 -10.58 -1.63
N LEU A 168 4.97 -11.90 -1.51
CA LEU A 168 4.14 -12.85 -2.23
C LEU A 168 3.21 -13.56 -1.24
N THR A 169 2.06 -14.03 -1.74
CA THR A 169 1.18 -14.91 -0.99
C THR A 169 1.06 -16.28 -1.63
N ASN A 170 0.68 -17.29 -0.84
CA ASN A 170 0.35 -18.61 -1.36
C ASN A 170 -0.96 -18.62 -2.18
N LYS A 171 -1.64 -17.49 -2.31
CA LYS A 171 -2.79 -17.28 -3.20
C LYS A 171 -2.39 -16.82 -4.60
N GLY A 172 -1.09 -16.64 -4.85
CA GLY A 172 -0.54 -16.34 -6.16
C GLY A 172 -0.66 -14.88 -6.58
N TYR A 173 -0.66 -13.95 -5.63
CA TYR A 173 -0.48 -12.53 -5.89
C TYR A 173 0.65 -11.96 -5.04
N GLY A 174 1.19 -10.83 -5.47
CA GLY A 174 2.21 -10.08 -4.75
C GLY A 174 1.84 -8.61 -4.57
N VAL A 175 2.48 -7.96 -3.63
CA VAL A 175 2.34 -6.53 -3.35
C VAL A 175 3.73 -5.92 -3.14
N LEU A 176 3.98 -4.81 -3.84
CA LEU A 176 5.18 -3.98 -3.76
C LEU A 176 4.84 -2.64 -3.12
#